data_6ab5e663ead49f273ef4c97596865732
#
_entry.id   6ab5e663ead49f273ef4c97596865732
#
_cell.length_a   1.000
_cell.length_b   1.000
_cell.length_c   1.000
_cell.angle_alpha   90.00
_cell.angle_beta   90.00
_cell.angle_gamma   90.00
#
_symmetry.space_group_name_H-M   'P 1'
#
loop_
_entity.id
_entity.type
_entity.pdbx_description
1 polymer ?
#
loop_
_entity_poly.entity_id
_entity_poly.type
_entity_poly.pdbx_seq_one_letter_code
_entity_poly.pdbx_strand_id
1 'polypeptide(L)'
;MPGDLHASGYMEECFAKSQGPGGLYHITTNVLQRKKVKQETYGKDKFKENNLQLIREANRDVGYGYGLCAVVEFRDSDSFPSDEELLNCGTDKGPLLLSRFKEWLKKCSEDDVDFGYRAQSVTLFGPLTRLLYSSIKNGDGAARETVWMLLLPIFSQSKRKNYWIEALAHTVNVTAAWPIAIKMMVRQNCSVSVDGRKGHNIACDEFVETHMVKPL
;
A
#
# COMPACT_ATOMS: atom_id res chain seq x y z
N MET A 1 -3.52 -7.89 -18.77
CA MET A 1 -3.42 -6.91 -17.65
C MET A 1 -2.51 -7.53 -16.59
N PRO A 2 -1.73 -6.73 -15.86
CA PRO A 2 -0.98 -7.25 -14.73
C PRO A 2 -1.92 -7.87 -13.68
N GLY A 3 -1.45 -8.94 -13.02
CA GLY A 3 -2.22 -9.63 -11.99
C GLY A 3 -2.23 -8.86 -10.67
N ASP A 4 -3.38 -8.32 -10.29
CA ASP A 4 -3.52 -7.45 -9.10
C ASP A 4 -3.46 -8.24 -7.78
N LEU A 5 -3.95 -9.47 -7.76
CA LEU A 5 -3.86 -10.34 -6.58
C LEU A 5 -2.40 -10.57 -6.19
N HIS A 6 -1.60 -11.03 -7.14
CA HIS A 6 -0.18 -11.31 -6.93
C HIS A 6 0.62 -10.03 -6.67
N ALA A 7 0.34 -8.93 -7.41
CA ALA A 7 0.99 -7.64 -7.18
C ALA A 7 0.74 -7.13 -5.76
N SER A 8 -0.49 -7.25 -5.25
CA SER A 8 -0.80 -6.85 -3.87
C SER A 8 -0.04 -7.71 -2.86
N GLY A 9 0.10 -9.01 -3.10
CA GLY A 9 0.90 -9.89 -2.25
C GLY A 9 2.37 -9.50 -2.19
N TYR A 10 2.99 -9.23 -3.33
CA TYR A 10 4.38 -8.77 -3.38
C TYR A 10 4.59 -7.38 -2.79
N MET A 11 3.61 -6.49 -2.90
CA MET A 11 3.65 -5.19 -2.25
C MET A 11 3.64 -5.33 -0.73
N GLU A 12 2.79 -6.19 -0.17
CA GLU A 12 2.77 -6.50 1.26
C GLU A 12 4.10 -7.12 1.73
N GLU A 13 4.72 -7.97 0.91
CA GLU A 13 6.05 -8.51 1.19
C GLU A 13 7.13 -7.44 1.16
N CYS A 14 7.09 -6.52 0.18
CA CYS A 14 8.01 -5.39 0.12
C CYS A 14 7.89 -4.50 1.35
N PHE A 15 6.67 -4.24 1.80
CA PHE A 15 6.40 -3.51 3.04
C PHE A 15 7.02 -4.22 4.25
N ALA A 16 6.73 -5.51 4.42
CA ALA A 16 7.29 -6.28 5.53
C ALA A 16 8.82 -6.26 5.56
N LYS A 17 9.46 -6.35 4.41
CA LYS A 17 10.93 -6.29 4.28
C LYS A 17 11.51 -4.91 4.54
N SER A 18 10.79 -3.85 4.23
CA SER A 18 11.25 -2.47 4.47
C SER A 18 11.38 -2.14 5.95
N GLN A 19 10.72 -2.90 6.84
CA GLN A 19 10.78 -2.70 8.29
C GLN A 19 12.01 -3.33 8.97
N GLY A 20 12.95 -3.85 8.18
CA GLY A 20 14.16 -4.48 8.67
C GLY A 20 13.99 -5.92 9.20
N PRO A 21 15.09 -6.57 9.61
CA PRO A 21 15.06 -7.95 10.07
C PRO A 21 14.22 -8.11 11.34
N GLY A 22 13.17 -8.88 11.26
CA GLY A 22 12.32 -9.21 12.41
C GLY A 22 11.33 -8.14 12.84
N GLY A 23 11.46 -6.89 12.38
CA GLY A 23 10.68 -5.75 12.88
C GLY A 23 9.17 -5.96 12.79
N LEU A 24 8.63 -6.16 11.60
CA LEU A 24 7.19 -6.32 11.42
C LEU A 24 6.67 -7.64 12.01
N TYR A 25 7.42 -8.72 11.88
CA TYR A 25 7.06 -10.00 12.46
C TYR A 25 7.01 -9.92 13.99
N HIS A 26 8.03 -9.31 14.61
CA HIS A 26 8.06 -9.13 16.06
C HIS A 26 6.84 -8.34 16.58
N ILE A 27 6.53 -7.22 15.95
CA ILE A 27 5.36 -6.40 16.30
C ILE A 27 4.08 -7.21 16.14
N THR A 28 3.92 -7.89 15.00
CA THR A 28 2.71 -8.67 14.70
C THR A 28 2.48 -9.80 15.69
N THR A 29 3.54 -10.52 16.08
CA THR A 29 3.41 -11.70 16.95
C THR A 29 3.45 -11.38 18.42
N ASN A 30 4.33 -10.47 18.84
CA ASN A 30 4.59 -10.19 20.26
C ASN A 30 3.77 -9.01 20.80
N VAL A 31 3.56 -7.98 19.99
CA VAL A 31 2.78 -6.79 20.39
C VAL A 31 1.31 -6.99 20.07
N LEU A 32 0.98 -7.30 18.79
CA LEU A 32 -0.41 -7.50 18.35
C LEU A 32 -0.94 -8.91 18.63
N GLN A 33 -0.10 -9.82 19.13
CA GLN A 33 -0.44 -11.20 19.48
C GLN A 33 -1.15 -12.00 18.37
N ARG A 34 -0.83 -11.70 17.12
CA ARG A 34 -1.39 -12.34 15.92
C ARG A 34 -0.76 -13.72 15.68
N LYS A 35 -1.14 -14.74 16.49
CA LYS A 35 -0.54 -16.09 16.49
C LYS A 35 -0.64 -16.85 15.16
N LYS A 36 -1.56 -16.48 14.27
CA LYS A 36 -1.72 -17.10 12.95
C LYS A 36 -0.73 -16.58 11.91
N VAL A 37 -0.08 -15.44 12.17
CA VAL A 37 0.94 -14.86 11.29
C VAL A 37 2.28 -15.47 11.67
N LYS A 38 2.82 -16.34 10.81
CA LYS A 38 4.10 -17.01 11.06
C LYS A 38 5.23 -16.26 10.33
N GLN A 39 6.46 -16.38 10.85
CA GLN A 39 7.65 -15.78 10.20
C GLN A 39 7.81 -16.22 8.75
N GLU A 40 7.51 -17.46 8.44
CA GLU A 40 7.52 -18.03 7.10
C GLU A 40 6.53 -17.34 6.15
N THR A 41 5.50 -16.68 6.69
CA THR A 41 4.51 -15.92 5.94
C THR A 41 5.11 -14.69 5.27
N TYR A 42 6.21 -14.16 5.83
CA TYR A 42 6.99 -13.05 5.26
C TYR A 42 8.20 -13.52 4.43
N GLY A 43 8.38 -14.82 4.26
CA GLY A 43 9.52 -15.42 3.55
C GLY A 43 9.26 -15.64 2.05
N LYS A 44 10.35 -15.90 1.33
CA LYS A 44 10.53 -15.80 -0.13
C LYS A 44 9.50 -16.51 -1.02
N ASP A 45 8.80 -17.55 -0.58
CA ASP A 45 8.11 -18.44 -1.51
C ASP A 45 6.72 -18.90 -1.03
N LYS A 46 6.11 -18.25 -0.04
CA LYS A 46 4.91 -18.80 0.60
C LYS A 46 3.77 -17.79 0.79
N PHE A 47 3.58 -16.89 -0.16
CA PHE A 47 2.28 -16.22 -0.29
C PHE A 47 1.24 -17.24 -0.78
N LYS A 48 0.73 -18.04 0.13
CA LYS A 48 -0.51 -18.75 -0.11
C LYS A 48 -1.67 -17.79 0.14
N GLU A 49 -2.65 -17.78 -0.74
CA GLU A 49 -3.84 -16.91 -0.70
C GLU A 49 -4.45 -16.77 0.70
N ASN A 50 -4.53 -17.85 1.46
CA ASN A 50 -5.06 -17.87 2.83
C ASN A 50 -4.25 -17.00 3.82
N ASN A 51 -3.03 -16.59 3.47
CA ASN A 51 -2.17 -15.78 4.33
C ASN A 51 -2.16 -14.30 3.94
N LEU A 52 -2.52 -13.95 2.69
CA LEU A 52 -2.48 -12.58 2.20
C LEU A 52 -3.38 -11.65 3.00
N GLN A 53 -4.60 -12.09 3.31
CA GLN A 53 -5.53 -11.30 4.11
C GLN A 53 -5.00 -11.06 5.53
N LEU A 54 -4.43 -12.08 6.18
CA LEU A 54 -3.85 -11.94 7.52
C LEU A 54 -2.67 -10.98 7.55
N ILE A 55 -1.80 -11.03 6.51
CA ILE A 55 -0.67 -10.11 6.39
C ILE A 55 -1.16 -8.69 6.15
N ARG A 56 -2.11 -8.51 5.25
CA ARG A 56 -2.70 -7.20 4.94
C ARG A 56 -3.31 -6.55 6.18
N GLU A 57 -4.05 -7.32 6.97
CA GLU A 57 -4.61 -6.84 8.25
C GLU A 57 -3.52 -6.47 9.25
N ALA A 58 -2.49 -7.31 9.39
CA ALA A 58 -1.36 -7.05 10.27
C ALA A 58 -0.57 -5.80 9.84
N ASN A 59 -0.25 -5.68 8.56
CA ASN A 59 0.46 -4.52 8.00
C ASN A 59 -0.35 -3.23 8.17
N ARG A 60 -1.67 -3.31 7.96
CA ARG A 60 -2.58 -2.19 8.19
C ARG A 60 -2.56 -1.74 9.65
N ASP A 61 -2.67 -2.68 10.59
CA ASP A 61 -2.73 -2.36 12.02
C ASP A 61 -1.39 -1.78 12.50
N VAL A 62 -0.25 -2.29 12.01
CA VAL A 62 1.07 -1.72 12.27
C VAL A 62 1.21 -0.33 11.66
N GLY A 63 0.78 -0.14 10.42
CA GLY A 63 0.81 1.17 9.75
C GLY A 63 -0.03 2.22 10.49
N TYR A 64 -1.21 1.86 10.98
CA TYR A 64 -2.01 2.75 11.82
C TYR A 64 -1.37 3.05 13.17
N GLY A 65 -0.76 2.03 13.82
CA GLY A 65 -0.03 2.24 15.07
C GLY A 65 1.11 3.23 14.90
N TYR A 66 1.94 3.06 13.88
CA TYR A 66 3.01 4.01 13.56
C TYR A 66 2.47 5.40 13.23
N GLY A 67 1.37 5.48 12.47
CA GLY A 67 0.73 6.76 12.14
C GLY A 67 0.26 7.51 13.39
N LEU A 68 -0.39 6.82 14.31
CA LEU A 68 -0.83 7.41 15.59
C LEU A 68 0.36 7.86 16.44
N CYS A 69 1.38 7.04 16.60
CA CYS A 69 2.60 7.43 17.33
C CYS A 69 3.23 8.66 16.70
N ALA A 70 3.42 8.68 15.39
CA ALA A 70 4.01 9.82 14.68
C ALA A 70 3.20 11.11 14.86
N VAL A 71 1.87 11.04 14.84
CA VAL A 71 1.01 12.22 15.07
C VAL A 71 1.13 12.73 16.51
N VAL A 72 1.20 11.83 17.50
CA VAL A 72 1.39 12.22 18.91
C VAL A 72 2.75 12.88 19.12
N GLU A 73 3.83 12.26 18.62
CA GLU A 73 5.18 12.80 18.72
C GLU A 73 5.33 14.14 17.97
N PHE A 74 4.73 14.27 16.80
CA PHE A 74 4.68 15.54 16.07
C PHE A 74 3.98 16.64 16.86
N ARG A 75 2.81 16.35 17.43
CA ARG A 75 2.05 17.30 18.25
C ARG A 75 2.86 17.82 19.44
N ASP A 76 3.67 16.95 20.04
CA ASP A 76 4.46 17.27 21.22
C ASP A 76 5.86 17.82 20.85
N SER A 77 6.16 17.99 19.56
CA SER A 77 7.44 18.54 19.03
C SER A 77 7.41 20.04 18.80
N ASP A 78 8.58 20.66 18.77
CA ASP A 78 8.76 22.07 18.40
C ASP A 78 8.39 22.38 16.93
N SER A 79 8.16 21.35 16.12
CA SER A 79 7.73 21.48 14.73
C SER A 79 6.22 21.65 14.57
N PHE A 80 5.46 21.43 15.65
CA PHE A 80 4.01 21.64 15.63
C PHE A 80 3.71 23.14 15.56
N PRO A 81 2.74 23.57 14.71
CA PRO A 81 2.39 24.97 14.60
C PRO A 81 1.94 25.59 15.91
N SER A 82 2.36 26.82 16.18
CA SER A 82 1.89 27.57 17.33
C SER A 82 0.39 27.89 17.22
N ASP A 83 -0.23 28.22 18.36
CA ASP A 83 -1.65 28.62 18.39
C ASP A 83 -1.92 29.86 17.50
N GLU A 84 -0.95 30.78 17.41
CA GLU A 84 -1.04 31.95 16.56
C GLU A 84 -1.04 31.58 15.06
N GLU A 85 -0.13 30.68 14.64
CA GLU A 85 -0.12 30.16 13.26
C GLU A 85 -1.43 29.44 12.92
N LEU A 86 -1.96 28.62 13.84
CA LEU A 86 -3.21 27.91 13.67
C LEU A 86 -4.42 28.84 13.60
N LEU A 87 -4.43 29.94 14.32
CA LEU A 87 -5.49 30.94 14.28
C LEU A 87 -5.47 31.72 12.96
N ASN A 88 -4.26 32.04 12.47
CA ASN A 88 -4.06 32.78 11.20
C ASN A 88 -4.46 31.97 9.95
N CYS A 89 -4.50 30.63 10.03
CA CYS A 89 -4.95 29.75 8.92
C CYS A 89 -6.47 29.76 8.68
N GLY A 90 -7.26 30.42 9.53
CA GLY A 90 -8.72 30.41 9.42
C GLY A 90 -9.34 29.05 9.74
N THR A 91 -10.36 28.65 8.97
CA THR A 91 -11.13 27.43 9.24
C THR A 91 -10.47 26.14 8.74
N ASP A 92 -9.62 26.21 7.71
CA ASP A 92 -8.93 25.04 7.14
C ASP A 92 -7.46 24.99 7.57
N LYS A 93 -7.20 24.28 8.66
CA LYS A 93 -5.86 24.06 9.22
C LYS A 93 -5.14 22.87 8.59
N GLY A 94 -5.83 22.07 7.81
CA GLY A 94 -5.34 20.81 7.24
C GLY A 94 -4.06 20.95 6.41
N PRO A 95 -3.99 21.89 5.44
CA PRO A 95 -2.80 22.07 4.61
C PRO A 95 -1.55 22.44 5.40
N LEU A 96 -1.66 23.34 6.39
CA LEU A 96 -0.55 23.72 7.25
C LEU A 96 -0.06 22.55 8.08
N LEU A 97 -0.97 21.86 8.78
CA LEU A 97 -0.62 20.69 9.60
C LEU A 97 0.03 19.59 8.76
N LEU A 98 -0.49 19.32 7.57
CA LEU A 98 0.07 18.31 6.68
C LEU A 98 1.47 18.68 6.18
N SER A 99 1.71 19.93 5.83
CA SER A 99 3.03 20.44 5.40
C SER A 99 4.05 20.30 6.52
N ARG A 100 3.75 20.82 7.71
CA ARG A 100 4.61 20.72 8.89
C ARG A 100 4.89 19.28 9.32
N PHE A 101 3.87 18.44 9.28
CA PHE A 101 4.03 17.01 9.58
C PHE A 101 4.98 16.31 8.58
N LYS A 102 4.87 16.59 7.28
CA LYS A 102 5.78 16.02 6.27
C LYS A 102 7.22 16.48 6.47
N GLU A 103 7.42 17.76 6.75
CA GLU A 103 8.75 18.33 7.02
C GLU A 103 9.38 17.71 8.27
N TRP A 104 8.59 17.56 9.34
CA TRP A 104 9.01 16.90 10.57
C TRP A 104 9.37 15.42 10.33
N LEU A 105 8.51 14.66 9.64
CA LEU A 105 8.79 13.26 9.30
C LEU A 105 10.09 13.12 8.50
N LYS A 106 10.33 14.02 7.55
CA LYS A 106 11.55 14.02 6.74
C LYS A 106 12.77 14.26 7.63
N LYS A 107 12.75 15.27 8.47
CA LYS A 107 13.85 15.59 9.40
C LYS A 107 14.15 14.41 10.33
N CYS A 108 13.14 13.86 11.00
CA CYS A 108 13.32 12.72 11.89
C CYS A 108 13.87 11.48 11.14
N SER A 109 13.49 11.30 9.86
CA SER A 109 13.99 10.19 9.05
C SER A 109 15.44 10.36 8.60
N GLU A 110 15.94 11.60 8.53
CA GLU A 110 17.35 11.92 8.26
C GLU A 110 18.21 11.71 9.49
N ASP A 111 17.66 11.94 10.68
CA ASP A 111 18.37 11.80 11.97
C ASP A 111 18.35 10.36 12.48
N ASP A 112 17.30 9.58 12.21
CA ASP A 112 17.14 8.19 12.64
C ASP A 112 16.64 7.30 11.48
N VAL A 113 17.51 6.38 11.05
CA VAL A 113 17.23 5.45 9.94
C VAL A 113 16.08 4.49 10.29
N ASP A 114 15.98 4.02 11.53
CA ASP A 114 14.90 3.13 11.95
C ASP A 114 13.56 3.87 11.99
N PHE A 115 13.56 5.13 12.40
CA PHE A 115 12.39 6.00 12.27
C PHE A 115 12.02 6.19 10.79
N GLY A 116 12.99 6.39 9.91
CA GLY A 116 12.77 6.52 8.47
C GLY A 116 12.05 5.31 7.86
N TYR A 117 12.42 4.09 8.25
CA TYR A 117 11.70 2.88 7.82
C TYR A 117 10.25 2.85 8.30
N ARG A 118 9.98 3.28 9.54
CA ARG A 118 8.61 3.35 10.09
C ARG A 118 7.79 4.45 9.42
N ALA A 119 8.41 5.61 9.14
CA ALA A 119 7.79 6.70 8.41
C ALA A 119 7.32 6.29 7.00
N GLN A 120 8.07 5.41 6.30
CA GLN A 120 7.64 4.84 5.02
C GLN A 120 6.35 4.03 5.13
N SER A 121 6.09 3.39 6.27
CA SER A 121 4.82 2.69 6.51
C SER A 121 3.64 3.64 6.44
N VAL A 122 3.79 4.82 7.01
CA VAL A 122 2.74 5.85 7.10
C VAL A 122 2.57 6.62 5.78
N THR A 123 3.69 6.95 5.11
CA THR A 123 3.68 7.87 3.97
C THR A 123 3.58 7.18 2.62
N LEU A 124 4.02 5.93 2.50
CA LEU A 124 4.10 5.22 1.24
C LEU A 124 3.29 3.93 1.24
N PHE A 125 3.71 2.93 2.01
CA PHE A 125 3.13 1.58 1.90
C PHE A 125 1.68 1.50 2.35
N GLY A 126 1.31 2.07 3.49
CA GLY A 126 -0.05 2.07 4.00
C GLY A 126 -1.05 2.69 3.01
N PRO A 127 -0.82 3.92 2.52
CA PRO A 127 -1.66 4.55 1.51
C PRO A 127 -1.73 3.77 0.20
N LEU A 128 -0.60 3.23 -0.31
CA LEU A 128 -0.59 2.47 -1.56
C LEU A 128 -1.36 1.15 -1.46
N THR A 129 -1.15 0.37 -0.39
CA THR A 129 -1.89 -0.89 -0.19
C THR A 129 -3.38 -0.63 -0.08
N ARG A 130 -3.77 0.40 0.65
CA ARG A 130 -5.16 0.80 0.78
C ARG A 130 -5.76 1.27 -0.54
N LEU A 131 -5.02 2.08 -1.31
CA LEU A 131 -5.49 2.59 -2.60
C LEU A 131 -5.66 1.44 -3.60
N LEU A 132 -4.70 0.51 -3.70
CA LEU A 132 -4.83 -0.66 -4.58
C LEU A 132 -6.04 -1.51 -4.19
N TYR A 133 -6.18 -1.83 -2.91
CA TYR A 133 -7.31 -2.64 -2.44
C TYR A 133 -8.65 -1.96 -2.71
N SER A 134 -8.78 -0.67 -2.39
CA SER A 134 -10.02 0.07 -2.61
C SER A 134 -10.33 0.24 -4.09
N SER A 135 -9.33 0.44 -4.94
CA SER A 135 -9.52 0.57 -6.39
C SER A 135 -10.07 -0.72 -7.01
N ILE A 136 -9.56 -1.88 -6.59
CA ILE A 136 -10.08 -3.18 -7.00
C ILE A 136 -11.51 -3.36 -6.51
N LYS A 137 -11.76 -3.15 -5.21
CA LYS A 137 -13.08 -3.35 -4.60
C LYS A 137 -14.18 -2.46 -5.20
N ASN A 138 -13.83 -1.27 -5.63
CA ASN A 138 -14.77 -0.32 -6.22
C ASN A 138 -14.78 -0.30 -7.76
N GLY A 139 -13.90 -1.05 -8.42
CA GLY A 139 -13.75 -1.02 -9.87
C GLY A 139 -13.17 0.32 -10.38
N ASP A 140 -12.39 1.01 -9.56
CA ASP A 140 -11.77 2.30 -9.91
C ASP A 140 -10.46 2.07 -10.69
N GLY A 141 -10.59 1.94 -12.00
CA GLY A 141 -9.46 1.71 -12.89
C GLY A 141 -8.48 2.88 -12.96
N ALA A 142 -8.91 4.11 -12.73
CA ALA A 142 -8.01 5.26 -12.75
C ALA A 142 -7.10 5.26 -11.50
N ALA A 143 -7.66 5.02 -10.33
CA ALA A 143 -6.89 4.86 -9.10
C ALA A 143 -5.93 3.65 -9.20
N ARG A 144 -6.41 2.53 -9.77
CA ARG A 144 -5.58 1.34 -10.01
C ARG A 144 -4.38 1.65 -10.91
N GLU A 145 -4.57 2.35 -12.03
CA GLU A 145 -3.48 2.75 -12.92
C GLU A 145 -2.43 3.59 -12.18
N THR A 146 -2.87 4.55 -11.37
CA THR A 146 -1.98 5.38 -10.55
C THR A 146 -1.14 4.52 -9.62
N VAL A 147 -1.74 3.55 -8.94
CA VAL A 147 -0.99 2.63 -8.07
C VAL A 147 0.05 1.85 -8.86
N TRP A 148 -0.30 1.29 -10.01
CA TRP A 148 0.65 0.54 -10.84
C TRP A 148 1.86 1.38 -11.27
N MET A 149 1.66 2.66 -11.59
CA MET A 149 2.78 3.57 -11.88
C MET A 149 3.67 3.80 -10.65
N LEU A 150 3.08 3.93 -9.46
CA LEU A 150 3.81 4.11 -8.21
C LEU A 150 4.50 2.82 -7.72
N LEU A 151 4.02 1.64 -8.12
CA LEU A 151 4.66 0.36 -7.83
C LEU A 151 5.94 0.10 -8.64
N LEU A 152 6.13 0.79 -9.76
CA LEU A 152 7.29 0.63 -10.62
C LEU A 152 8.63 0.75 -9.88
N PRO A 153 8.93 1.84 -9.15
CA PRO A 153 10.16 1.95 -8.37
C PRO A 153 10.24 0.92 -7.23
N ILE A 154 9.12 0.59 -6.58
CA ILE A 154 9.07 -0.36 -5.47
C ILE A 154 9.48 -1.76 -5.95
N PHE A 155 8.91 -2.24 -7.05
CA PHE A 155 9.25 -3.55 -7.61
C PHE A 155 10.68 -3.60 -8.17
N SER A 156 11.19 -2.48 -8.71
CA SER A 156 12.58 -2.37 -9.14
C SER A 156 13.54 -2.53 -7.97
N GLN A 157 13.36 -1.79 -6.89
CA GLN A 157 14.19 -1.85 -5.69
C GLN A 157 14.11 -3.20 -4.98
N SER A 158 12.94 -3.82 -4.98
CA SER A 158 12.69 -5.12 -4.33
C SER A 158 13.14 -6.32 -5.17
N LYS A 159 13.79 -6.08 -6.32
CA LYS A 159 14.26 -7.12 -7.25
C LYS A 159 13.13 -8.02 -7.79
N ARG A 160 11.89 -7.53 -7.86
CA ARG A 160 10.73 -8.23 -8.40
C ARG A 160 10.64 -8.03 -9.91
N LYS A 161 11.59 -8.59 -10.66
CA LYS A 161 11.83 -8.33 -12.09
C LYS A 161 10.56 -8.47 -12.95
N ASN A 162 9.78 -9.52 -12.78
CA ASN A 162 8.59 -9.75 -13.60
C ASN A 162 7.55 -8.63 -13.36
N TYR A 163 7.26 -8.30 -12.11
CA TYR A 163 6.30 -7.24 -11.76
C TYR A 163 6.81 -5.85 -12.10
N TRP A 164 8.13 -5.62 -12.03
CA TRP A 164 8.72 -4.39 -12.54
C TRP A 164 8.50 -4.22 -14.04
N ILE A 165 8.73 -5.29 -14.84
CA ILE A 165 8.49 -5.29 -16.28
C ILE A 165 7.01 -5.06 -16.58
N GLU A 166 6.11 -5.72 -15.87
CA GLU A 166 4.66 -5.54 -16.02
C GLU A 166 4.23 -4.11 -15.67
N ALA A 167 4.73 -3.55 -14.58
CA ALA A 167 4.44 -2.17 -14.19
C ALA A 167 4.97 -1.17 -15.21
N LEU A 168 6.17 -1.40 -15.76
CA LEU A 168 6.75 -0.58 -16.82
C LEU A 168 5.91 -0.65 -18.10
N ALA A 169 5.60 -1.87 -18.55
CA ALA A 169 4.77 -2.08 -19.74
C ALA A 169 3.39 -1.44 -19.58
N HIS A 170 2.76 -1.60 -18.43
CA HIS A 170 1.48 -0.96 -18.12
C HIS A 170 1.59 0.57 -18.16
N THR A 171 2.61 1.13 -17.54
CA THR A 171 2.85 2.58 -17.53
C THR A 171 3.02 3.12 -18.95
N VAL A 172 3.87 2.50 -19.78
CA VAL A 172 4.09 2.90 -21.18
C VAL A 172 2.80 2.80 -21.98
N ASN A 173 2.06 1.71 -21.82
CA ASN A 173 0.81 1.48 -22.53
C ASN A 173 -0.23 2.56 -22.18
N VAL A 174 -0.41 2.85 -20.90
CA VAL A 174 -1.41 3.83 -20.44
C VAL A 174 -0.99 5.27 -20.80
N THR A 175 0.29 5.60 -20.71
CA THR A 175 0.74 6.98 -20.96
C THR A 175 0.89 7.30 -22.44
N ALA A 176 1.42 6.36 -23.23
CA ALA A 176 1.87 6.62 -24.60
C ALA A 176 1.28 5.71 -25.68
N ALA A 177 1.17 4.38 -25.45
CA ALA A 177 0.93 3.45 -26.54
C ALA A 177 -0.57 3.20 -26.84
N TRP A 178 -1.43 3.13 -25.81
CA TRP A 178 -2.84 2.79 -26.03
C TRP A 178 -3.68 3.98 -26.49
N PRO A 179 -4.53 3.79 -27.51
CA PRO A 179 -5.61 4.71 -27.84
C PRO A 179 -6.56 4.90 -26.63
N ILE A 180 -7.23 6.05 -26.59
CA ILE A 180 -8.14 6.39 -25.49
C ILE A 180 -9.23 5.33 -25.27
N ALA A 181 -9.75 4.74 -26.34
CA ALA A 181 -10.77 3.70 -26.27
C ALA A 181 -10.27 2.45 -25.51
N ILE A 182 -9.02 2.03 -25.78
CA ILE A 182 -8.40 0.89 -25.06
C ILE A 182 -8.17 1.24 -23.61
N LYS A 183 -7.68 2.46 -23.30
CA LYS A 183 -7.52 2.92 -21.90
C LYS A 183 -8.83 2.85 -21.14
N MET A 184 -9.90 3.37 -21.72
CA MET A 184 -11.24 3.36 -21.11
C MET A 184 -11.75 1.93 -20.89
N MET A 185 -11.58 1.05 -21.88
CA MET A 185 -11.96 -0.36 -21.77
C MET A 185 -11.22 -1.06 -20.63
N VAL A 186 -9.91 -0.85 -20.51
CA VAL A 186 -9.10 -1.44 -19.42
C VAL A 186 -9.50 -0.88 -18.05
N ARG A 187 -9.76 0.42 -17.95
CA ARG A 187 -10.23 1.04 -16.69
C ARG A 187 -11.58 0.48 -16.24
N GLN A 188 -12.52 0.30 -17.18
CA GLN A 188 -13.86 -0.19 -16.87
C GLN A 188 -13.88 -1.68 -16.51
N ASN A 189 -12.88 -2.45 -16.95
CA ASN A 189 -12.80 -3.90 -16.75
C ASN A 189 -11.59 -4.31 -15.91
N CYS A 190 -11.18 -3.49 -14.95
CA CYS A 190 -10.01 -3.75 -14.10
C CYS A 190 -10.29 -4.74 -12.97
N SER A 191 -11.55 -5.03 -12.66
CA SER A 191 -11.97 -5.95 -11.61
C SER A 191 -13.31 -6.61 -11.98
N VAL A 192 -13.65 -7.70 -11.27
CA VAL A 192 -14.85 -8.49 -11.51
C VAL A 192 -15.83 -8.31 -10.35
N SER A 193 -17.08 -7.95 -10.68
CA SER A 193 -18.17 -7.94 -9.70
C SER A 193 -18.77 -9.35 -9.62
N VAL A 194 -18.61 -10.00 -8.46
CA VAL A 194 -19.08 -11.38 -8.27
C VAL A 194 -20.57 -11.43 -7.93
N ASP A 195 -21.06 -10.48 -7.16
CA ASP A 195 -22.43 -10.44 -6.65
C ASP A 195 -23.22 -9.17 -7.03
N GLY A 196 -22.66 -8.33 -7.88
CA GLY A 196 -23.26 -7.07 -8.32
C GLY A 196 -23.28 -5.95 -7.28
N ARG A 197 -22.71 -6.17 -6.09
CA ARG A 197 -22.71 -5.17 -5.02
C ARG A 197 -21.49 -4.25 -5.15
N LYS A 198 -21.71 -2.96 -4.91
CA LYS A 198 -20.64 -1.98 -4.87
C LYS A 198 -19.66 -2.30 -3.73
N GLY A 199 -18.36 -2.23 -4.02
CA GLY A 199 -17.31 -2.50 -3.03
C GLY A 199 -16.99 -3.99 -2.82
N HIS A 200 -17.59 -4.89 -3.61
CA HIS A 200 -17.38 -6.34 -3.51
C HIS A 200 -16.59 -6.94 -4.69
N ASN A 201 -16.10 -6.10 -5.59
CA ASN A 201 -15.30 -6.60 -6.70
C ASN A 201 -14.03 -7.31 -6.22
N ILE A 202 -13.55 -8.23 -7.03
CA ILE A 202 -12.28 -8.93 -6.83
C ILE A 202 -11.37 -8.70 -8.03
N ALA A 203 -10.08 -8.93 -7.87
CA ALA A 203 -9.11 -8.85 -8.95
C ALA A 203 -9.42 -9.89 -10.04
N CYS A 204 -9.12 -9.57 -11.30
CA CYS A 204 -9.40 -10.48 -12.41
C CYS A 204 -8.66 -11.81 -12.29
N ASP A 205 -7.39 -11.79 -11.86
CA ASP A 205 -6.59 -12.99 -11.60
C ASP A 205 -7.12 -13.79 -10.40
N GLU A 206 -7.58 -13.14 -9.34
CA GLU A 206 -8.27 -13.76 -8.21
C GLU A 206 -9.55 -14.49 -8.66
N PHE A 207 -10.35 -13.86 -9.54
CA PHE A 207 -11.55 -14.47 -10.09
C PHE A 207 -11.24 -15.73 -10.89
N VAL A 208 -10.21 -15.69 -11.74
CA VAL A 208 -9.78 -16.85 -12.52
C VAL A 208 -9.36 -18.01 -11.61
N GLU A 209 -8.53 -17.74 -10.60
CA GLU A 209 -8.01 -18.77 -9.68
C GLU A 209 -9.11 -19.37 -8.81
N THR A 210 -10.06 -18.56 -8.35
CA THR A 210 -11.08 -19.03 -7.38
C THR A 210 -12.35 -19.61 -8.04
N HIS A 211 -12.70 -19.17 -9.26
CA HIS A 211 -13.96 -19.52 -9.90
C HIS A 211 -13.81 -20.31 -11.20
N MET A 212 -12.68 -20.17 -11.90
CA MET A 212 -12.49 -20.82 -13.21
C MET A 212 -11.53 -22.00 -13.15
N VAL A 213 -10.52 -21.97 -12.28
CA VAL A 213 -9.60 -23.10 -12.08
C VAL A 213 -10.20 -24.02 -11.04
N LYS A 214 -10.83 -25.13 -11.47
CA LYS A 214 -11.24 -26.17 -10.51
C LYS A 214 -9.99 -26.79 -9.90
N PRO A 215 -9.89 -26.93 -8.57
CA PRO A 215 -8.83 -27.72 -7.97
C PRO A 215 -8.95 -29.17 -8.50
N LEU A 216 -7.86 -29.67 -9.10
CA LEU A 216 -7.68 -31.07 -9.49
C LEU A 216 -7.58 -31.92 -8.24
#